data_f6610ea535e9eea64c688733fb3db20b
#
_entry.id   f6610ea535e9eea64c688733fb3db20b
#
_cell.length_a   1.000
_cell.length_b   1.000
_cell.length_c   1.000
_cell.angle_alpha   90.00
_cell.angle_beta   90.00
_cell.angle_gamma   90.00
#
_symmetry.space_group_name_H-M   'P 1'
#
loop_
_entity.id
_entity.type
_entity.pdbx_description
1 polymer ?
#
loop_
_entity_poly.entity_id
_entity_poly.type
_entity_poly.pdbx_seq_one_letter_code
_entity_poly.pdbx_strand_id
1 'polypeptide(L)'
;MERKKIVVTSALPYANGEIHLGHVASTYLPADIFTRYCRLNGHDAIHICATDDFGTPILIKSEQEKKKPEDYVAHWHKRDNEDFTRFGISFDLFYRTSSKENVEFVQYVFKKLHENGHLYDKSVIQFYCEYDKKFLPDRYVIGKCPYCGAEDQYSDICEKCGRVPSEIQNPKCAICGKTPVKKETKHYFFKLSGFSDRLKRWLTDNKNLQTDVKNYVLNWIEDGLQDWDITRDITWGVQIPLKEAEGKVLYGWFDNHLCYISSAVTHAKKQGHDGKEFWNSAEIYHFIGKDIVYHHYLFLPSMRMGIDEEYKLPDYIPTRGHLMLQAQKISKSRNWYISLKDFLDNYPADYLRFYLALITPYSQVDLNFDWDDFAARINNELIANVGNFVNRALSFTQTKFNSTVPEPKQEDDVDKESINEISKMPVETGELIKANEIHKALKRILKFSAHFNQYFQKKEPWANIEGANTCIHISVNAVRSLAIVLEPYIPLSAEKIWHQLSLDGSVHEQNWDLA
;
A
#
# COMPACT_ATOMS: atom_id res chain seq x y z
N MET A 1 -22.32 14.38 -5.82
CA MET A 1 -21.96 13.07 -6.43
C MET A 1 -22.69 11.94 -5.71
N GLU A 2 -22.97 10.82 -6.39
CA GLU A 2 -23.55 9.64 -5.73
C GLU A 2 -22.57 9.05 -4.72
N ARG A 3 -23.02 8.78 -3.48
CA ARG A 3 -22.19 8.20 -2.43
C ARG A 3 -21.89 6.74 -2.76
N LYS A 4 -20.62 6.40 -2.94
CA LYS A 4 -20.14 5.04 -3.23
C LYS A 4 -19.59 4.36 -1.98
N LYS A 5 -19.68 3.04 -1.93
CA LYS A 5 -18.90 2.21 -1.01
C LYS A 5 -17.57 1.86 -1.69
N ILE A 6 -16.46 2.07 -1.00
CA ILE A 6 -15.11 1.84 -1.53
C ILE A 6 -14.30 1.04 -0.52
N VAL A 7 -13.73 -0.07 -0.97
CA VAL A 7 -12.79 -0.86 -0.18
C VAL A 7 -11.40 -0.69 -0.76
N VAL A 8 -10.54 -0.04 -0.02
CA VAL A 8 -9.12 0.12 -0.34
C VAL A 8 -8.31 -0.86 0.50
N THR A 9 -7.46 -1.63 -0.16
CA THR A 9 -6.51 -2.52 0.53
C THR A 9 -5.08 -2.19 0.14
N SER A 10 -4.18 -2.38 1.07
CA SER A 10 -2.73 -2.29 0.84
C SER A 10 -2.11 -3.68 0.96
N ALA A 11 -1.10 -3.96 0.13
CA ALA A 11 -0.34 -5.21 0.22
C ALA A 11 0.14 -5.47 1.65
N LEU A 12 0.02 -6.72 2.10
CA LEU A 12 0.31 -7.09 3.47
C LEU A 12 1.83 -7.13 3.72
N PRO A 13 2.35 -6.44 4.75
CA PRO A 13 3.73 -6.59 5.17
C PRO A 13 3.93 -7.91 5.91
N TYR A 14 5.08 -8.55 5.72
CA TYR A 14 5.47 -9.70 6.53
C TYR A 14 5.74 -9.28 7.98
N ALA A 15 5.16 -10.01 8.94
CA ALA A 15 5.41 -9.82 10.38
C ALA A 15 6.80 -10.36 10.80
N ASN A 16 7.87 -9.93 10.15
CA ASN A 16 9.23 -10.43 10.36
C ASN A 16 10.33 -9.37 10.44
N GLY A 17 9.96 -8.12 10.59
CA GLY A 17 10.92 -7.02 10.67
C GLY A 17 10.30 -5.67 10.39
N GLU A 18 11.02 -4.62 10.72
CA GLU A 18 10.58 -3.22 10.64
C GLU A 18 10.06 -2.81 9.26
N ILE A 19 9.04 -1.97 9.28
CA ILE A 19 8.61 -1.23 8.08
C ILE A 19 9.73 -0.26 7.68
N HIS A 20 10.03 -0.16 6.39
CA HIS A 20 11.01 0.78 5.84
C HIS A 20 10.39 1.66 4.75
N LEU A 21 11.10 2.71 4.34
CA LEU A 21 10.60 3.71 3.38
C LEU A 21 10.10 3.07 2.07
N GLY A 22 10.72 1.97 1.62
CA GLY A 22 10.29 1.26 0.41
C GLY A 22 8.89 0.66 0.50
N HIS A 23 8.47 0.21 1.69
CA HIS A 23 7.11 -0.30 1.89
C HIS A 23 6.09 0.83 1.76
N VAL A 24 6.34 1.97 2.38
CA VAL A 24 5.34 3.06 2.42
C VAL A 24 5.18 3.79 1.11
N ALA A 25 6.25 3.93 0.31
CA ALA A 25 6.26 4.75 -0.90
C ALA A 25 5.29 4.24 -1.98
N SER A 26 5.33 2.93 -2.27
CA SER A 26 4.62 2.36 -3.42
C SER A 26 3.19 1.91 -3.10
N THR A 27 2.89 1.62 -1.84
CA THR A 27 1.67 0.91 -1.43
C THR A 27 0.85 1.70 -0.42
N TYR A 28 1.37 1.90 0.80
CA TYR A 28 0.55 2.41 1.91
C TYR A 28 0.21 3.89 1.78
N LEU A 29 1.18 4.73 1.43
CA LEU A 29 0.95 6.16 1.27
C LEU A 29 0.00 6.48 0.11
N PRO A 30 0.15 5.90 -1.10
CA PRO A 30 -0.81 6.12 -2.18
C PRO A 30 -2.24 5.66 -1.83
N ALA A 31 -2.37 4.53 -1.14
CA ALA A 31 -3.66 4.01 -0.68
C ALA A 31 -4.32 4.96 0.34
N ASP A 32 -3.54 5.47 1.30
CA ASP A 32 -4.02 6.40 2.32
C ASP A 32 -4.46 7.74 1.70
N ILE A 33 -3.66 8.30 0.79
CA ILE A 33 -4.01 9.55 0.08
C ILE A 33 -5.32 9.36 -0.69
N PHE A 34 -5.47 8.26 -1.43
CA PHE A 34 -6.68 7.96 -2.18
C PHE A 34 -7.89 7.79 -1.24
N THR A 35 -7.73 7.05 -0.14
CA THR A 35 -8.83 6.82 0.81
C THR A 35 -9.28 8.11 1.49
N ARG A 36 -8.35 8.96 1.95
CA ARG A 36 -8.67 10.26 2.54
C ARG A 36 -9.42 11.16 1.57
N TYR A 37 -8.95 11.23 0.33
CA TYR A 37 -9.65 11.93 -0.72
C TYR A 37 -11.09 11.41 -0.92
N CYS A 38 -11.28 10.09 -0.96
CA CYS A 38 -12.62 9.50 -1.10
C CYS A 38 -13.54 9.88 0.06
N ARG A 39 -13.03 9.90 1.30
CA ARG A 39 -13.79 10.32 2.49
C ARG A 39 -14.17 11.80 2.43
N LEU A 40 -13.23 12.67 2.08
CA LEU A 40 -13.50 14.09 1.89
C LEU A 40 -14.51 14.36 0.76
N ASN A 41 -14.61 13.46 -0.22
CA ASN A 41 -15.62 13.49 -1.28
C ASN A 41 -16.98 12.86 -0.85
N GLY A 42 -17.16 12.53 0.43
CA GLY A 42 -18.41 12.00 0.97
C GLY A 42 -18.67 10.53 0.65
N HIS A 43 -17.67 9.79 0.11
CA HIS A 43 -17.80 8.34 -0.13
C HIS A 43 -17.64 7.55 1.18
N ASP A 44 -18.26 6.38 1.24
CA ASP A 44 -18.07 5.39 2.31
C ASP A 44 -16.83 4.55 2.00
N ALA A 45 -15.65 5.11 2.31
CA ALA A 45 -14.37 4.53 1.97
C ALA A 45 -13.65 3.97 3.21
N ILE A 46 -13.32 2.68 3.17
CA ILE A 46 -12.53 2.01 4.20
C ILE A 46 -11.15 1.62 3.68
N HIS A 47 -10.13 1.79 4.53
CA HIS A 47 -8.76 1.36 4.26
C HIS A 47 -8.39 0.18 5.15
N ILE A 48 -8.15 -0.96 4.54
CA ILE A 48 -7.86 -2.24 5.20
C ILE A 48 -6.46 -2.73 4.86
N CYS A 49 -5.75 -3.17 5.88
CA CYS A 49 -4.50 -3.91 5.74
C CYS A 49 -4.42 -5.00 6.82
N ALA A 50 -3.43 -5.86 6.73
CA ALA A 50 -3.11 -6.87 7.73
C ALA A 50 -1.61 -7.14 7.71
N THR A 51 -1.09 -7.77 8.76
CA THR A 51 0.23 -8.40 8.70
C THR A 51 0.12 -9.80 8.12
N ASP A 52 1.08 -10.16 7.25
CA ASP A 52 1.29 -11.53 6.81
C ASP A 52 2.08 -12.28 7.88
N ASP A 53 1.35 -13.11 8.64
CA ASP A 53 1.85 -13.78 9.84
C ASP A 53 2.40 -15.19 9.57
N PHE A 54 2.21 -15.73 8.37
CA PHE A 54 2.56 -17.10 8.04
C PHE A 54 3.75 -17.20 7.09
N GLY A 55 4.28 -18.40 6.95
CA GLY A 55 5.34 -18.71 6.00
C GLY A 55 6.70 -19.02 6.62
N THR A 56 7.53 -19.63 5.80
CA THR A 56 8.87 -20.12 6.16
C THR A 56 9.79 -19.04 6.73
N PRO A 57 9.85 -17.80 6.20
CA PRO A 57 10.75 -16.76 6.74
C PRO A 57 10.44 -16.40 8.19
N ILE A 58 9.16 -16.38 8.57
CA ILE A 58 8.73 -16.09 9.95
C ILE A 58 9.11 -17.24 10.88
N LEU A 59 8.83 -18.48 10.46
CA LEU A 59 9.14 -19.66 11.26
C LEU A 59 10.66 -19.75 11.53
N ILE A 60 11.50 -19.57 10.51
CA ILE A 60 12.96 -19.55 10.67
C ILE A 60 13.41 -18.46 11.67
N LYS A 61 12.87 -17.25 11.53
CA LYS A 61 13.24 -16.15 12.42
C LYS A 61 12.79 -16.37 13.86
N SER A 62 11.59 -16.87 14.07
CA SER A 62 11.09 -17.21 15.41
C SER A 62 11.92 -18.32 16.07
N GLU A 63 12.32 -19.35 15.30
CA GLU A 63 13.22 -20.42 15.77
C GLU A 63 14.60 -19.87 16.15
N GLN A 64 15.18 -18.99 15.32
CA GLN A 64 16.47 -18.33 15.61
C GLN A 64 16.43 -17.48 16.89
N GLU A 65 15.33 -16.77 17.12
CA GLU A 65 15.13 -15.96 18.32
C GLU A 65 14.60 -16.76 19.52
N LYS A 66 14.39 -18.06 19.37
CA LYS A 66 13.82 -18.97 20.41
C LYS A 66 12.48 -18.46 20.95
N LYS A 67 11.65 -17.90 20.09
CA LYS A 67 10.30 -17.43 20.37
C LYS A 67 9.27 -18.37 19.74
N LYS A 68 8.07 -18.43 20.31
CA LYS A 68 6.95 -19.05 19.62
C LYS A 68 6.55 -18.17 18.43
N PRO A 69 6.20 -18.77 17.27
CA PRO A 69 5.78 -18.00 16.09
C PRO A 69 4.65 -17.00 16.39
N GLU A 70 3.66 -17.39 17.21
CA GLU A 70 2.54 -16.55 17.62
C GLU A 70 2.99 -15.26 18.34
N ASP A 71 3.94 -15.40 19.29
CA ASP A 71 4.49 -14.28 20.06
C ASP A 71 5.36 -13.39 19.17
N TYR A 72 6.11 -14.01 18.24
CA TYR A 72 6.97 -13.32 17.29
C TYR A 72 6.16 -12.41 16.35
N VAL A 73 5.11 -12.94 15.71
CA VAL A 73 4.29 -12.16 14.79
C VAL A 73 3.42 -11.14 15.53
N ALA A 74 2.97 -11.43 16.76
CA ALA A 74 2.23 -10.48 17.58
C ALA A 74 3.08 -9.25 17.93
N HIS A 75 4.38 -9.44 18.20
CA HIS A 75 5.33 -8.35 18.42
C HIS A 75 5.44 -7.44 17.18
N TRP A 76 5.67 -8.03 15.99
CA TRP A 76 5.83 -7.25 14.76
C TRP A 76 4.53 -6.59 14.31
N HIS A 77 3.39 -7.27 14.43
CA HIS A 77 2.09 -6.67 14.16
C HIS A 77 1.85 -5.39 14.99
N LYS A 78 2.10 -5.47 16.30
CA LYS A 78 1.98 -4.29 17.19
C LYS A 78 2.91 -3.18 16.76
N ARG A 79 4.18 -3.52 16.45
CA ARG A 79 5.20 -2.56 16.05
C ARG A 79 4.85 -1.88 14.73
N ASP A 80 4.45 -2.65 13.73
CA ASP A 80 4.08 -2.12 12.42
C ASP A 80 2.86 -1.19 12.52
N ASN A 81 1.87 -1.55 13.34
CA ASN A 81 0.71 -0.70 13.59
C ASN A 81 1.08 0.63 14.26
N GLU A 82 2.00 0.60 15.23
CA GLU A 82 2.54 1.82 15.87
C GLU A 82 3.26 2.71 14.85
N ASP A 83 4.10 2.14 13.99
CA ASP A 83 4.86 2.88 12.97
C ASP A 83 3.92 3.47 11.90
N PHE A 84 2.92 2.73 11.42
CA PHE A 84 1.91 3.25 10.50
C PHE A 84 1.06 4.36 11.11
N THR A 85 0.66 4.21 12.38
CA THR A 85 -0.10 5.25 13.11
C THR A 85 0.73 6.53 13.23
N ARG A 86 2.00 6.43 13.61
CA ARG A 86 2.92 7.58 13.69
C ARG A 86 3.15 8.24 12.32
N PHE A 87 3.14 7.45 11.25
CA PHE A 87 3.27 7.96 9.89
C PHE A 87 1.97 8.59 9.37
N GLY A 88 0.85 8.41 10.09
CA GLY A 88 -0.44 8.98 9.75
C GLY A 88 -1.22 8.18 8.71
N ILE A 89 -1.00 6.86 8.59
CA ILE A 89 -1.88 6.00 7.78
C ILE A 89 -3.19 5.76 8.54
N SER A 90 -4.31 6.03 7.88
CA SER A 90 -5.66 5.98 8.47
C SER A 90 -6.38 4.66 8.19
N PHE A 91 -5.82 3.53 8.67
CA PHE A 91 -6.51 2.24 8.57
C PHE A 91 -7.79 2.20 9.41
N ASP A 92 -8.89 1.70 8.82
CA ASP A 92 -10.10 1.33 9.59
C ASP A 92 -9.93 -0.02 10.27
N LEU A 93 -9.12 -0.88 9.68
CA LEU A 93 -8.71 -2.15 10.28
C LEU A 93 -7.29 -2.53 9.82
N PHE A 94 -6.38 -2.62 10.78
CA PHE A 94 -5.08 -3.27 10.59
C PHE A 94 -5.15 -4.64 11.24
N TYR A 95 -5.27 -5.70 10.42
CA TYR A 95 -5.65 -7.04 10.83
C TYR A 95 -4.46 -8.01 10.79
N ARG A 96 -4.73 -9.32 10.88
CA ARG A 96 -3.71 -10.39 10.90
C ARG A 96 -4.17 -11.56 10.05
N THR A 97 -3.26 -12.13 9.24
CA THR A 97 -3.60 -13.39 8.52
C THR A 97 -3.80 -14.56 9.47
N SER A 98 -3.17 -14.54 10.66
CA SER A 98 -3.36 -15.56 11.71
C SER A 98 -4.64 -15.39 12.54
N SER A 99 -5.49 -14.40 12.24
CA SER A 99 -6.79 -14.26 12.93
C SER A 99 -7.70 -15.46 12.67
N LYS A 100 -8.53 -15.76 13.66
CA LYS A 100 -9.47 -16.88 13.56
C LYS A 100 -10.38 -16.77 12.32
N GLU A 101 -10.91 -15.58 12.08
CA GLU A 101 -11.83 -15.32 10.98
C GLU A 101 -11.13 -15.49 9.61
N ASN A 102 -9.86 -15.09 9.48
CA ASN A 102 -9.12 -15.34 8.27
C ASN A 102 -8.84 -16.84 8.08
N VAL A 103 -8.38 -17.53 9.11
CA VAL A 103 -8.11 -18.98 9.07
C VAL A 103 -9.36 -19.75 8.65
N GLU A 104 -10.53 -19.46 9.25
CA GLU A 104 -11.81 -20.09 8.90
C GLU A 104 -12.21 -19.79 7.45
N PHE A 105 -12.02 -18.55 7.00
CA PHE A 105 -12.31 -18.15 5.61
C PHE A 105 -11.40 -18.84 4.61
N VAL A 106 -10.11 -18.91 4.90
CA VAL A 106 -9.10 -19.61 4.06
C VAL A 106 -9.43 -21.09 3.92
N GLN A 107 -9.80 -21.74 5.04
CA GLN A 107 -10.22 -23.14 5.04
C GLN A 107 -11.54 -23.35 4.26
N TYR A 108 -12.46 -22.40 4.34
CA TYR A 108 -13.68 -22.40 3.54
C TYR A 108 -13.36 -22.35 2.04
N VAL A 109 -12.50 -21.39 1.62
CA VAL A 109 -12.10 -21.26 0.20
C VAL A 109 -11.40 -22.53 -0.28
N PHE A 110 -10.49 -23.09 0.51
CA PHE A 110 -9.81 -24.34 0.17
C PHE A 110 -10.82 -25.47 -0.09
N LYS A 111 -11.79 -25.68 0.82
CA LYS A 111 -12.83 -26.71 0.66
C LYS A 111 -13.64 -26.51 -0.62
N LYS A 112 -14.07 -25.29 -0.88
CA LYS A 112 -14.82 -24.94 -2.10
C LYS A 112 -14.02 -25.22 -3.36
N LEU A 113 -12.75 -24.80 -3.42
CA LEU A 113 -11.87 -25.08 -4.56
C LEU A 113 -11.66 -26.60 -4.75
N HIS A 114 -11.58 -27.36 -3.67
CA HIS A 114 -11.45 -28.82 -3.72
C HIS A 114 -12.73 -29.48 -4.23
N GLU A 115 -13.89 -29.11 -3.69
CA GLU A 115 -15.22 -29.60 -4.11
C GLU A 115 -15.50 -29.28 -5.58
N ASN A 116 -15.09 -28.09 -6.06
CA ASN A 116 -15.25 -27.65 -7.45
C ASN A 116 -14.22 -28.28 -8.39
N GLY A 117 -13.33 -29.15 -7.92
CA GLY A 117 -12.35 -29.88 -8.73
C GLY A 117 -11.16 -29.01 -9.21
N HIS A 118 -10.93 -27.86 -8.58
CA HIS A 118 -9.83 -26.96 -8.90
C HIS A 118 -8.53 -27.26 -8.15
N LEU A 119 -8.55 -28.23 -7.23
CA LEU A 119 -7.38 -28.74 -6.54
C LEU A 119 -7.12 -30.21 -6.91
N TYR A 120 -5.87 -30.60 -6.95
CA TYR A 120 -5.44 -31.99 -7.07
C TYR A 120 -4.18 -32.23 -6.25
N ASP A 121 -3.95 -33.45 -5.84
CA ASP A 121 -2.75 -33.85 -5.15
C ASP A 121 -1.73 -34.45 -6.10
N LYS A 122 -0.45 -34.25 -5.78
CA LYS A 122 0.67 -34.80 -6.54
C LYS A 122 1.85 -35.09 -5.61
N SER A 123 2.52 -36.23 -5.84
CA SER A 123 3.80 -36.52 -5.20
C SER A 123 4.88 -35.61 -5.76
N VAL A 124 5.63 -34.98 -4.84
CA VAL A 124 6.80 -34.15 -5.13
C VAL A 124 8.01 -34.65 -4.33
N ILE A 125 9.21 -34.45 -4.90
CA ILE A 125 10.46 -34.76 -4.21
C ILE A 125 10.97 -33.48 -3.57
N GLN A 126 11.14 -33.50 -2.24
CA GLN A 126 11.67 -32.38 -1.47
C GLN A 126 12.89 -32.77 -0.64
N PHE A 127 13.67 -31.79 -0.23
CA PHE A 127 14.76 -32.00 0.73
C PHE A 127 14.20 -32.29 2.11
N TYR A 128 14.80 -33.24 2.80
CA TYR A 128 14.46 -33.66 4.17
C TYR A 128 15.73 -33.73 5.02
N CYS A 129 15.70 -33.07 6.17
CA CYS A 129 16.79 -33.17 7.14
C CYS A 129 16.54 -34.33 8.09
N GLU A 130 17.38 -35.35 8.03
CA GLU A 130 17.28 -36.53 8.93
C GLU A 130 17.64 -36.19 10.38
N TYR A 131 18.50 -35.18 10.58
CA TYR A 131 18.88 -34.72 11.92
C TYR A 131 17.76 -33.92 12.58
N ASP A 132 17.20 -32.95 11.90
CA ASP A 132 16.09 -32.12 12.41
C ASP A 132 14.71 -32.79 12.23
N LYS A 133 14.65 -33.95 11.54
CA LYS A 133 13.45 -34.77 11.27
C LYS A 133 12.30 -33.97 10.61
N LYS A 134 12.64 -33.11 9.66
CA LYS A 134 11.66 -32.29 8.94
C LYS A 134 11.99 -32.09 7.46
N PHE A 135 10.97 -31.85 6.65
CA PHE A 135 11.13 -31.35 5.29
C PHE A 135 11.70 -29.94 5.31
N LEU A 136 12.43 -29.60 4.26
CA LEU A 136 13.13 -28.32 4.12
C LEU A 136 12.59 -27.55 2.90
N PRO A 137 11.41 -26.93 2.99
CA PRO A 137 10.93 -26.08 1.91
C PRO A 137 11.68 -24.75 1.85
N ASP A 138 11.74 -24.17 0.66
CA ASP A 138 12.14 -22.79 0.41
C ASP A 138 13.51 -22.44 1.08
N ARG A 139 13.51 -21.52 2.03
CA ARG A 139 14.70 -20.98 2.71
C ARG A 139 15.35 -21.90 3.75
N TYR A 140 14.78 -23.06 3.99
CA TYR A 140 15.42 -24.08 4.84
C TYR A 140 16.58 -24.81 4.15
N VAL A 141 16.77 -24.63 2.82
CA VAL A 141 17.90 -25.19 2.08
C VAL A 141 18.80 -24.06 1.60
N ILE A 142 20.08 -24.16 1.93
CA ILE A 142 21.12 -23.26 1.43
C ILE A 142 22.17 -24.06 0.67
N GLY A 143 22.84 -23.40 -0.27
CA GLY A 143 23.93 -24.02 -1.03
C GLY A 143 24.48 -23.10 -2.10
N LYS A 144 25.17 -23.66 -3.08
CA LYS A 144 25.76 -22.89 -4.17
C LYS A 144 24.77 -22.66 -5.31
N CYS A 145 24.64 -21.41 -5.74
CA CYS A 145 23.79 -21.05 -6.88
C CYS A 145 24.34 -21.64 -8.18
N PRO A 146 23.53 -22.39 -8.97
CA PRO A 146 23.98 -22.99 -10.22
C PRO A 146 24.28 -21.97 -11.32
N TYR A 147 23.74 -20.75 -11.23
CA TYR A 147 23.87 -19.72 -12.26
C TYR A 147 25.05 -18.78 -12.06
N CYS A 148 25.29 -18.33 -10.83
CA CYS A 148 26.33 -17.34 -10.55
C CYS A 148 27.46 -17.86 -9.64
N GLY A 149 27.37 -19.10 -9.17
CA GLY A 149 28.38 -19.74 -8.31
C GLY A 149 28.50 -19.18 -6.90
N ALA A 150 27.57 -18.31 -6.47
CA ALA A 150 27.59 -17.77 -5.11
C ALA A 150 27.27 -18.87 -4.09
N GLU A 151 28.06 -18.97 -3.02
CA GLU A 151 27.85 -19.89 -1.92
C GLU A 151 26.74 -19.37 -0.98
N ASP A 152 26.19 -20.27 -0.15
CA ASP A 152 25.20 -20.01 0.89
C ASP A 152 23.96 -19.26 0.38
N GLN A 153 23.51 -19.59 -0.82
CA GLN A 153 22.28 -19.04 -1.39
C GLN A 153 21.08 -19.93 -1.08
N TYR A 154 19.90 -19.33 -0.95
CA TYR A 154 18.66 -20.07 -0.69
C TYR A 154 18.16 -20.80 -1.95
N SER A 155 17.43 -21.91 -1.74
CA SER A 155 16.91 -22.73 -2.84
C SER A 155 15.74 -22.08 -3.57
N ASP A 156 15.02 -21.14 -2.94
CA ASP A 156 13.90 -20.41 -3.53
C ASP A 156 14.33 -19.17 -4.32
N ILE A 157 15.45 -18.55 -3.96
CA ILE A 157 16.00 -17.39 -4.67
C ILE A 157 17.49 -17.18 -4.34
N CYS A 158 18.30 -16.93 -5.35
CA CYS A 158 19.66 -16.46 -5.15
C CYS A 158 19.68 -14.95 -4.87
N GLU A 159 20.05 -14.53 -3.67
CA GLU A 159 20.10 -13.10 -3.32
C GLU A 159 21.15 -12.31 -4.12
N LYS A 160 22.18 -12.99 -4.67
CA LYS A 160 23.23 -12.34 -5.45
C LYS A 160 22.78 -12.03 -6.90
N CYS A 161 22.19 -13.00 -7.59
CA CYS A 161 21.81 -12.82 -9.01
C CYS A 161 20.29 -12.67 -9.24
N GLY A 162 19.46 -12.84 -8.18
CA GLY A 162 18.00 -12.68 -8.24
C GLY A 162 17.25 -13.80 -8.97
N ARG A 163 17.94 -14.89 -9.38
CA ARG A 163 17.31 -16.02 -10.09
C ARG A 163 16.87 -17.08 -9.09
N VAL A 164 15.77 -17.76 -9.42
CA VAL A 164 15.37 -18.99 -8.73
C VAL A 164 16.26 -20.13 -9.20
N PRO A 165 17.06 -20.77 -8.31
CA PRO A 165 17.89 -21.90 -8.69
C PRO A 165 17.06 -23.07 -9.20
N SER A 166 17.41 -23.65 -10.37
CA SER A 166 16.74 -24.86 -10.86
C SER A 166 16.99 -26.06 -9.92
N GLU A 167 18.19 -26.15 -9.38
CA GLU A 167 18.60 -27.06 -8.32
C GLU A 167 19.81 -26.46 -7.61
N ILE A 168 19.72 -26.30 -6.29
CA ILE A 168 20.83 -25.78 -5.50
C ILE A 168 21.95 -26.82 -5.40
N GLN A 169 23.20 -26.41 -5.61
CA GLN A 169 24.36 -27.29 -5.53
C GLN A 169 24.87 -27.37 -4.08
N ASN A 170 25.40 -28.54 -3.67
CA ASN A 170 25.91 -28.78 -2.31
C ASN A 170 24.87 -28.36 -1.23
N PRO A 171 23.65 -28.88 -1.26
CA PRO A 171 22.58 -28.44 -0.37
C PRO A 171 22.91 -28.74 1.09
N LYS A 172 22.60 -27.79 1.98
CA LYS A 172 22.71 -27.89 3.43
C LYS A 172 21.40 -27.45 4.08
N CYS A 173 21.06 -28.08 5.19
CA CYS A 173 20.00 -27.58 6.06
C CYS A 173 20.42 -26.23 6.65
N ALA A 174 19.60 -25.19 6.47
CA ALA A 174 19.89 -23.85 6.99
C ALA A 174 19.91 -23.77 8.53
N ILE A 175 19.39 -24.82 9.23
CA ILE A 175 19.33 -24.86 10.69
C ILE A 175 20.56 -25.54 11.26
N CYS A 176 20.81 -26.82 10.88
CA CYS A 176 21.86 -27.62 11.49
C CYS A 176 23.12 -27.77 10.61
N GLY A 177 23.13 -27.25 9.38
CA GLY A 177 24.23 -27.32 8.43
C GLY A 177 24.49 -28.72 7.83
N LYS A 178 23.68 -29.73 8.17
CA LYS A 178 23.85 -31.10 7.65
C LYS A 178 23.33 -31.20 6.22
N THR A 179 23.88 -32.11 5.44
CA THR A 179 23.43 -32.42 4.09
C THR A 179 22.05 -33.10 4.15
N PRO A 180 21.02 -32.56 3.52
CA PRO A 180 19.71 -33.17 3.49
C PRO A 180 19.63 -34.31 2.46
N VAL A 181 18.65 -35.20 2.65
CA VAL A 181 18.30 -36.24 1.67
C VAL A 181 17.06 -35.82 0.89
N LYS A 182 16.81 -36.45 -0.26
CA LYS A 182 15.56 -36.25 -1.01
C LYS A 182 14.53 -37.27 -0.55
N LYS A 183 13.32 -36.83 -0.18
CA LYS A 183 12.18 -37.68 0.18
C LYS A 183 10.94 -37.25 -0.60
N GLU A 184 10.08 -38.23 -0.86
CA GLU A 184 8.79 -38.00 -1.48
C GLU A 184 7.79 -37.49 -0.43
N THR A 185 7.00 -36.50 -0.82
CA THR A 185 5.87 -35.97 -0.04
C THR A 185 4.72 -35.63 -0.98
N LYS A 186 3.50 -35.65 -0.47
CA LYS A 186 2.29 -35.37 -1.26
C LYS A 186 1.86 -33.92 -1.05
N HIS A 187 1.75 -33.15 -2.12
CA HIS A 187 1.31 -31.76 -2.10
C HIS A 187 0.01 -31.56 -2.85
N TYR A 188 -0.75 -30.51 -2.50
CA TYR A 188 -1.91 -30.05 -3.25
C TYR A 188 -1.53 -28.92 -4.18
N PHE A 189 -2.06 -29.00 -5.39
CA PHE A 189 -1.84 -28.03 -6.45
C PHE A 189 -3.16 -27.36 -6.84
N PHE A 190 -3.12 -26.05 -7.03
CA PHE A 190 -4.22 -25.29 -7.60
C PHE A 190 -4.07 -25.25 -9.12
N LYS A 191 -5.13 -25.64 -9.85
CA LYS A 191 -5.18 -25.69 -11.32
C LYS A 191 -5.26 -24.29 -11.93
N LEU A 192 -4.22 -23.46 -11.74
CA LEU A 192 -4.18 -22.10 -12.26
C LEU A 192 -4.30 -22.06 -13.78
N SER A 193 -3.69 -23.03 -14.48
CA SER A 193 -3.76 -23.19 -15.93
C SER A 193 -5.19 -23.31 -16.47
N GLY A 194 -6.11 -23.89 -15.69
CA GLY A 194 -7.52 -24.03 -16.03
C GLY A 194 -8.31 -22.72 -16.04
N PHE A 195 -7.73 -21.61 -15.56
CA PHE A 195 -8.37 -20.31 -15.52
C PHE A 195 -7.91 -19.35 -16.63
N SER A 196 -7.00 -19.76 -17.51
CA SER A 196 -6.38 -18.90 -18.53
C SER A 196 -7.40 -18.10 -19.34
N ASP A 197 -8.46 -18.75 -19.87
CA ASP A 197 -9.48 -18.08 -20.69
C ASP A 197 -10.36 -17.12 -19.88
N ARG A 198 -10.70 -17.47 -18.62
CA ARG A 198 -11.48 -16.61 -17.74
C ARG A 198 -10.68 -15.39 -17.32
N LEU A 199 -9.41 -15.56 -16.97
CA LEU A 199 -8.47 -14.49 -16.67
C LEU A 199 -8.28 -13.55 -17.86
N LYS A 200 -8.04 -14.10 -19.06
CA LYS A 200 -7.89 -13.32 -20.30
C LYS A 200 -9.12 -12.45 -20.56
N ARG A 201 -10.32 -13.01 -20.39
CA ARG A 201 -11.57 -12.27 -20.51
C ARG A 201 -11.67 -11.14 -19.49
N TRP A 202 -11.52 -11.45 -18.20
CA TRP A 202 -11.59 -10.45 -17.14
C TRP A 202 -10.58 -9.30 -17.33
N LEU A 203 -9.33 -9.62 -17.67
CA LEU A 203 -8.29 -8.62 -17.95
C LEU A 203 -8.64 -7.74 -19.15
N THR A 204 -9.23 -8.32 -20.20
CA THR A 204 -9.61 -7.58 -21.41
C THR A 204 -10.80 -6.67 -21.18
N ASP A 205 -11.79 -7.15 -20.43
CA ASP A 205 -13.05 -6.44 -20.18
C ASP A 205 -12.89 -5.35 -19.11
N ASN A 206 -12.03 -5.54 -18.10
CA ASN A 206 -11.76 -4.54 -17.09
C ASN A 206 -10.90 -3.40 -17.65
N LYS A 207 -11.55 -2.24 -17.88
CA LYS A 207 -10.92 -1.02 -18.43
C LYS A 207 -10.20 -0.18 -17.37
N ASN A 208 -10.35 -0.51 -16.10
CA ASN A 208 -9.77 0.23 -14.98
C ASN A 208 -8.35 -0.23 -14.61
N LEU A 209 -7.91 -1.39 -15.14
CA LEU A 209 -6.57 -1.89 -14.89
C LEU A 209 -5.51 -1.12 -15.70
N GLN A 210 -4.34 -0.91 -15.10
CA GLN A 210 -3.21 -0.26 -15.78
C GLN A 210 -2.83 -1.02 -17.06
N THR A 211 -2.79 -0.32 -18.18
CA THR A 211 -2.60 -0.93 -19.51
C THR A 211 -1.25 -1.64 -19.65
N ASP A 212 -0.17 -1.04 -19.13
CA ASP A 212 1.16 -1.62 -19.17
C ASP A 212 1.25 -2.91 -18.33
N VAL A 213 0.70 -2.92 -17.11
CA VAL A 213 0.63 -4.10 -16.25
C VAL A 213 -0.23 -5.19 -16.88
N LYS A 214 -1.42 -4.82 -17.35
CA LYS A 214 -2.36 -5.74 -18.01
C LYS A 214 -1.73 -6.44 -19.21
N ASN A 215 -1.07 -5.71 -20.09
CA ASN A 215 -0.42 -6.27 -21.26
C ASN A 215 0.70 -7.25 -20.89
N TYR A 216 1.48 -6.92 -19.86
CA TYR A 216 2.52 -7.80 -19.34
C TYR A 216 1.94 -9.11 -18.78
N VAL A 217 0.82 -9.04 -18.05
CA VAL A 217 0.14 -10.24 -17.52
C VAL A 217 -0.48 -11.09 -18.63
N LEU A 218 -1.04 -10.47 -19.67
CA LEU A 218 -1.58 -11.20 -20.82
C LEU A 218 -0.50 -12.03 -21.53
N ASN A 219 0.73 -11.55 -21.61
CA ASN A 219 1.85 -12.33 -22.17
C ASN A 219 2.12 -13.58 -21.32
N TRP A 220 2.07 -13.49 -19.97
CA TRP A 220 2.23 -14.69 -19.13
C TRP A 220 1.14 -15.74 -19.36
N ILE A 221 -0.10 -15.32 -19.65
CA ILE A 221 -1.18 -16.25 -19.98
C ILE A 221 -0.93 -16.91 -21.33
N GLU A 222 -0.39 -16.18 -22.31
CA GLU A 222 -0.06 -16.69 -23.64
C GLU A 222 1.13 -17.67 -23.61
N ASP A 223 2.11 -17.42 -22.74
CA ASP A 223 3.25 -18.32 -22.49
C ASP A 223 2.84 -19.62 -21.78
N GLY A 224 1.64 -19.67 -21.21
CA GLY A 224 1.07 -20.83 -20.51
C GLY A 224 1.28 -20.79 -19.00
N LEU A 225 0.17 -20.65 -18.26
CA LEU A 225 0.17 -20.65 -16.80
C LEU A 225 0.49 -22.05 -16.25
N GLN A 226 1.32 -22.08 -15.20
CA GLN A 226 1.65 -23.32 -14.48
C GLN A 226 0.76 -23.45 -13.23
N ASP A 227 0.35 -24.70 -12.93
CA ASP A 227 -0.38 -25.02 -11.73
C ASP A 227 0.49 -24.76 -10.49
N TRP A 228 -0.11 -24.35 -9.40
CA TRP A 228 0.59 -23.83 -8.26
C TRP A 228 0.54 -24.77 -7.05
N ASP A 229 1.70 -25.10 -6.50
CA ASP A 229 1.85 -25.82 -5.25
C ASP A 229 1.45 -24.93 -4.07
N ILE A 230 0.29 -25.23 -3.48
CA ILE A 230 -0.35 -24.44 -2.42
C ILE A 230 -0.15 -25.00 -1.02
N THR A 231 0.73 -25.96 -0.82
CA THR A 231 0.96 -26.59 0.49
C THR A 231 2.42 -26.61 0.88
N ARG A 232 2.68 -26.72 2.18
CA ARG A 232 4.03 -26.83 2.74
C ARG A 232 4.06 -27.81 3.91
N ASP A 233 5.16 -28.54 4.02
CA ASP A 233 5.46 -29.46 5.13
C ASP A 233 6.16 -28.68 6.27
N ILE A 234 5.43 -27.73 6.89
CA ILE A 234 5.87 -26.96 8.05
C ILE A 234 4.77 -26.89 9.09
N THR A 235 5.09 -26.43 10.30
CA THR A 235 4.15 -26.43 11.42
C THR A 235 3.38 -25.11 11.57
N TRP A 236 3.87 -24.00 10.97
CA TRP A 236 3.31 -22.67 11.11
C TRP A 236 2.64 -22.21 9.82
N GLY A 237 1.31 -22.19 9.82
CA GLY A 237 0.45 -21.86 8.68
C GLY A 237 -0.98 -22.30 8.91
N VAL A 238 -1.87 -21.99 7.97
CA VAL A 238 -3.26 -22.46 8.00
C VAL A 238 -3.32 -23.97 7.74
N GLN A 239 -3.84 -24.72 8.69
CA GLN A 239 -3.96 -26.17 8.57
C GLN A 239 -4.95 -26.55 7.46
N ILE A 240 -4.58 -27.54 6.65
CA ILE A 240 -5.44 -28.03 5.58
C ILE A 240 -6.62 -28.81 6.20
N PRO A 241 -7.86 -28.47 5.83
CA PRO A 241 -9.04 -29.07 6.45
C PRO A 241 -9.41 -30.45 5.87
N LEU A 242 -8.40 -31.31 5.62
CA LEU A 242 -8.54 -32.68 5.14
C LEU A 242 -7.72 -33.62 6.04
N LYS A 243 -8.30 -34.74 6.42
CA LYS A 243 -7.63 -35.73 7.31
C LYS A 243 -6.36 -36.32 6.70
N GLU A 244 -6.37 -36.57 5.39
CA GLU A 244 -5.25 -37.11 4.62
C GLU A 244 -4.08 -36.13 4.46
N ALA A 245 -4.27 -34.85 4.83
CA ALA A 245 -3.28 -33.80 4.76
C ALA A 245 -2.75 -33.37 6.14
N GLU A 246 -2.96 -34.21 7.17
CA GLU A 246 -2.47 -33.93 8.53
C GLU A 246 -0.96 -33.66 8.53
N GLY A 247 -0.54 -32.63 9.27
CA GLY A 247 0.86 -32.17 9.34
C GLY A 247 1.30 -31.23 8.22
N LYS A 248 0.39 -30.83 7.33
CA LYS A 248 0.65 -29.86 6.27
C LYS A 248 -0.15 -28.57 6.48
N VAL A 249 0.45 -27.47 6.00
CA VAL A 249 -0.21 -26.16 6.01
C VAL A 249 -0.34 -25.61 4.60
N LEU A 250 -1.25 -24.66 4.44
CA LEU A 250 -1.34 -23.87 3.23
C LEU A 250 -0.13 -22.93 3.10
N TYR A 251 0.28 -22.69 1.87
CA TYR A 251 1.35 -21.75 1.53
C TYR A 251 0.90 -20.30 1.78
N GLY A 252 1.75 -19.49 2.39
CA GLY A 252 1.40 -18.13 2.82
C GLY A 252 0.81 -17.22 1.74
N TRP A 253 1.17 -17.42 0.47
CA TRP A 253 0.54 -16.69 -0.63
C TRP A 253 -0.91 -17.13 -0.94
N PHE A 254 -1.35 -18.28 -0.45
CA PHE A 254 -2.74 -18.69 -0.56
C PHE A 254 -3.62 -17.97 0.47
N ASP A 255 -3.18 -17.89 1.72
CA ASP A 255 -3.98 -17.30 2.80
C ASP A 255 -3.91 -15.78 2.86
N ASN A 256 -2.77 -15.19 2.52
CA ASN A 256 -2.56 -13.76 2.65
C ASN A 256 -3.51 -12.94 1.75
N HIS A 257 -3.71 -13.34 0.50
CA HIS A 257 -4.62 -12.63 -0.41
C HIS A 257 -6.09 -12.71 0.02
N LEU A 258 -6.49 -13.80 0.65
CA LEU A 258 -7.85 -13.98 1.15
C LEU A 258 -8.13 -13.10 2.37
N CYS A 259 -7.06 -12.66 3.05
CA CYS A 259 -7.16 -11.75 4.19
C CYS A 259 -7.76 -10.38 3.81
N TYR A 260 -7.63 -9.93 2.58
CA TYR A 260 -8.33 -8.71 2.13
C TYR A 260 -9.84 -8.84 2.27
N ILE A 261 -10.38 -9.98 1.85
CA ILE A 261 -11.82 -10.26 1.91
C ILE A 261 -12.25 -10.48 3.35
N SER A 262 -11.58 -11.39 4.07
CA SER A 262 -11.95 -11.72 5.45
C SER A 262 -11.88 -10.51 6.39
N SER A 263 -10.90 -9.62 6.20
CA SER A 263 -10.77 -8.38 6.96
C SER A 263 -11.91 -7.40 6.66
N ALA A 264 -12.25 -7.18 5.39
CA ALA A 264 -13.37 -6.31 5.01
C ALA A 264 -14.71 -6.86 5.52
N VAL A 265 -14.93 -8.16 5.37
CA VAL A 265 -16.12 -8.86 5.90
C VAL A 265 -16.20 -8.75 7.43
N THR A 266 -15.08 -8.90 8.12
CA THR A 266 -15.01 -8.78 9.58
C THR A 266 -15.28 -7.34 10.03
N HIS A 267 -14.71 -6.36 9.34
CA HIS A 267 -14.97 -4.94 9.61
C HIS A 267 -16.45 -4.61 9.44
N ALA A 268 -17.05 -4.98 8.30
CA ALA A 268 -18.46 -4.72 8.00
C ALA A 268 -19.39 -5.37 9.04
N LYS A 269 -19.11 -6.62 9.44
CA LYS A 269 -19.90 -7.32 10.50
C LYS A 269 -19.82 -6.59 11.84
N LYS A 270 -18.67 -6.06 12.23
CA LYS A 270 -18.52 -5.25 13.46
C LYS A 270 -19.34 -3.97 13.42
N GLN A 271 -19.61 -3.44 12.22
CA GLN A 271 -20.49 -2.28 12.00
C GLN A 271 -21.97 -2.66 11.82
N GLY A 272 -22.32 -3.94 11.96
CA GLY A 272 -23.70 -4.43 11.84
C GLY A 272 -24.18 -4.68 10.39
N HIS A 273 -23.25 -4.74 9.43
CA HIS A 273 -23.57 -4.98 8.02
C HIS A 273 -23.36 -6.45 7.62
N ASP A 274 -24.04 -6.92 6.57
CA ASP A 274 -23.68 -8.18 5.91
C ASP A 274 -22.33 -8.01 5.20
N GLY A 275 -21.33 -8.77 5.64
CA GLY A 275 -19.97 -8.62 5.16
C GLY A 275 -19.78 -9.00 3.69
N LYS A 276 -20.53 -10.02 3.19
CA LYS A 276 -20.47 -10.45 1.80
C LYS A 276 -21.14 -9.43 0.88
N GLU A 277 -22.30 -8.93 1.28
CA GLU A 277 -22.99 -7.88 0.56
C GLU A 277 -22.15 -6.59 0.54
N PHE A 278 -21.54 -6.23 1.68
CA PHE A 278 -20.65 -5.07 1.77
C PHE A 278 -19.52 -5.16 0.74
N TRP A 279 -18.78 -6.29 0.69
CA TRP A 279 -17.72 -6.53 -0.26
C TRP A 279 -18.22 -6.43 -1.71
N ASN A 280 -19.31 -7.13 -2.02
CA ASN A 280 -19.81 -7.24 -3.39
C ASN A 280 -20.45 -5.94 -3.92
N SER A 281 -20.92 -5.06 -3.04
CA SER A 281 -21.48 -3.75 -3.40
C SER A 281 -20.42 -2.62 -3.50
N ALA A 282 -19.20 -2.84 -3.00
CA ALA A 282 -18.14 -1.82 -3.00
C ALA A 282 -17.35 -1.78 -4.32
N GLU A 283 -16.75 -0.64 -4.64
CA GLU A 283 -15.61 -0.56 -5.56
C GLU A 283 -14.35 -1.03 -4.82
N ILE A 284 -13.59 -1.96 -5.40
CA ILE A 284 -12.46 -2.62 -4.74
C ILE A 284 -11.15 -2.19 -5.38
N TYR A 285 -10.27 -1.62 -4.56
CA TYR A 285 -8.92 -1.18 -4.93
C TYR A 285 -7.87 -1.99 -4.16
N HIS A 286 -6.95 -2.66 -4.88
CA HIS A 286 -5.78 -3.31 -4.29
C HIS A 286 -4.51 -2.53 -4.65
N PHE A 287 -3.96 -1.75 -3.71
CA PHE A 287 -2.69 -1.04 -3.92
C PHE A 287 -1.52 -1.97 -3.68
N ILE A 288 -0.67 -2.15 -4.70
CA ILE A 288 0.41 -3.13 -4.69
C ILE A 288 1.74 -2.58 -5.26
N GLY A 289 2.85 -3.24 -4.90
CA GLY A 289 4.12 -3.13 -5.59
C GLY A 289 4.18 -4.05 -6.82
N LYS A 290 5.05 -3.74 -7.77
CA LYS A 290 5.22 -4.50 -9.02
C LYS A 290 5.67 -5.96 -8.84
N ASP A 291 6.29 -6.28 -7.70
CA ASP A 291 6.79 -7.62 -7.36
C ASP A 291 5.70 -8.65 -7.10
N ILE A 292 4.49 -8.20 -6.77
CA ILE A 292 3.35 -9.07 -6.46
C ILE A 292 2.22 -9.01 -7.50
N VAL A 293 2.52 -8.51 -8.71
CA VAL A 293 1.57 -8.46 -9.83
C VAL A 293 1.03 -9.84 -10.17
N TYR A 294 1.91 -10.87 -10.24
CA TYR A 294 1.51 -12.24 -10.55
C TYR A 294 0.37 -12.72 -9.62
N HIS A 295 0.51 -12.47 -8.33
CA HIS A 295 -0.45 -12.90 -7.31
C HIS A 295 -1.80 -12.19 -7.43
N HIS A 296 -1.79 -10.86 -7.67
CA HIS A 296 -3.01 -10.05 -7.67
C HIS A 296 -3.76 -10.06 -9.00
N TYR A 297 -3.06 -10.32 -10.12
CA TYR A 297 -3.68 -10.34 -11.44
C TYR A 297 -4.04 -11.75 -11.93
N LEU A 298 -3.41 -12.80 -11.39
CA LEU A 298 -3.66 -14.17 -11.80
C LEU A 298 -4.20 -15.03 -10.66
N PHE A 299 -3.45 -15.16 -9.58
CA PHE A 299 -3.75 -16.13 -8.54
C PHE A 299 -5.00 -15.77 -7.73
N LEU A 300 -5.04 -14.58 -7.14
CA LEU A 300 -6.19 -14.11 -6.36
C LEU A 300 -7.51 -14.08 -7.17
N PRO A 301 -7.54 -13.54 -8.41
CA PRO A 301 -8.74 -13.62 -9.26
C PRO A 301 -9.15 -15.05 -9.56
N SER A 302 -8.21 -15.95 -9.86
CA SER A 302 -8.52 -17.36 -10.15
C SER A 302 -9.14 -18.09 -8.95
N MET A 303 -8.64 -17.84 -7.74
CA MET A 303 -9.26 -18.39 -6.53
C MET A 303 -10.72 -17.95 -6.37
N ARG A 304 -11.01 -16.65 -6.61
CA ARG A 304 -12.38 -16.11 -6.57
C ARG A 304 -13.27 -16.72 -7.65
N MET A 305 -12.74 -16.85 -8.87
CA MET A 305 -13.42 -17.55 -9.97
C MET A 305 -13.70 -19.01 -9.63
N GLY A 306 -12.77 -19.67 -8.92
CA GLY A 306 -12.87 -21.07 -8.53
C GLY A 306 -13.90 -21.36 -7.44
N ILE A 307 -14.32 -20.35 -6.69
CA ILE A 307 -15.40 -20.40 -5.70
C ILE A 307 -16.69 -19.74 -6.23
N ASP A 308 -16.93 -19.86 -7.54
CA ASP A 308 -18.13 -19.37 -8.22
C ASP A 308 -18.34 -17.84 -8.09
N GLU A 309 -17.27 -17.08 -7.92
CA GLU A 309 -17.27 -15.62 -7.76
C GLU A 309 -18.17 -15.12 -6.61
N GLU A 310 -18.32 -15.92 -5.56
CA GLU A 310 -19.08 -15.51 -4.37
C GLU A 310 -18.62 -14.17 -3.79
N TYR A 311 -17.37 -13.81 -4.04
CA TYR A 311 -16.76 -12.52 -3.74
C TYR A 311 -16.23 -11.90 -5.04
N LYS A 312 -16.75 -10.72 -5.42
CA LYS A 312 -16.42 -10.07 -6.69
C LYS A 312 -14.91 -9.83 -6.86
N LEU A 313 -14.46 -9.82 -8.11
CA LEU A 313 -13.09 -9.50 -8.49
C LEU A 313 -12.77 -8.01 -8.24
N PRO A 314 -11.48 -7.63 -8.14
CA PRO A 314 -11.10 -6.23 -7.93
C PRO A 314 -11.47 -5.37 -9.15
N ASP A 315 -11.92 -4.15 -8.88
CA ASP A 315 -12.18 -3.16 -9.92
C ASP A 315 -10.88 -2.47 -10.35
N TYR A 316 -9.97 -2.22 -9.41
CA TYR A 316 -8.70 -1.52 -9.65
C TYR A 316 -7.55 -2.23 -8.90
N ILE A 317 -6.39 -2.26 -9.54
CA ILE A 317 -5.15 -2.77 -8.93
C ILE A 317 -4.01 -1.77 -9.18
N PRO A 318 -4.00 -0.62 -8.48
CA PRO A 318 -2.96 0.37 -8.64
C PRO A 318 -1.59 -0.20 -8.28
N THR A 319 -0.73 -0.30 -9.30
CA THR A 319 0.59 -0.94 -9.23
C THR A 319 1.70 0.10 -9.40
N ARG A 320 2.71 0.07 -8.53
CA ARG A 320 3.84 1.01 -8.57
C ARG A 320 5.19 0.31 -8.46
N GLY A 321 6.25 1.02 -8.94
CA GLY A 321 7.64 0.58 -8.84
C GLY A 321 8.18 0.59 -7.41
N HIS A 322 9.37 0.02 -7.21
CA HIS A 322 10.02 -0.03 -5.92
C HIS A 322 10.79 1.26 -5.61
N LEU A 323 10.98 1.55 -4.33
CA LEU A 323 11.85 2.61 -3.88
C LEU A 323 13.29 2.09 -3.79
N MET A 324 14.20 2.79 -4.43
CA MET A 324 15.65 2.70 -4.20
C MET A 324 16.07 3.73 -3.16
N LEU A 325 17.19 3.50 -2.50
CA LEU A 325 17.83 4.43 -1.58
C LEU A 325 19.20 4.82 -2.15
N GLN A 326 19.39 6.12 -2.44
CA GLN A 326 20.63 6.63 -3.02
C GLN A 326 21.06 5.81 -4.26
N ALA A 327 20.11 5.64 -5.20
CA ALA A 327 20.26 4.87 -6.43
C ALA A 327 20.64 3.38 -6.25
N GLN A 328 20.50 2.83 -5.04
CA GLN A 328 20.74 1.42 -4.74
C GLN A 328 19.47 0.73 -4.26
N LYS A 329 19.31 -0.55 -4.60
CA LYS A 329 18.17 -1.36 -4.15
C LYS A 329 18.19 -1.50 -2.62
N ILE A 330 17.07 -1.21 -1.97
CA ILE A 330 16.86 -1.43 -0.54
C ILE A 330 17.04 -2.92 -0.21
N SER A 331 17.78 -3.23 0.85
CA SER A 331 18.07 -4.59 1.28
C SER A 331 18.26 -4.69 2.79
N LYS A 332 17.33 -5.37 3.46
CA LYS A 332 17.44 -5.65 4.91
C LYS A 332 18.66 -6.54 5.23
N SER A 333 18.96 -7.53 4.39
CA SER A 333 20.10 -8.45 4.61
C SER A 333 21.46 -7.76 4.53
N ARG A 334 21.53 -6.65 3.77
CA ARG A 334 22.75 -5.82 3.64
C ARG A 334 22.77 -4.62 4.57
N ASN A 335 21.76 -4.49 5.44
CA ASN A 335 21.54 -3.29 6.27
C ASN A 335 21.52 -1.97 5.48
N TRP A 336 21.01 -2.01 4.24
CA TRP A 336 20.87 -0.87 3.34
C TRP A 336 19.40 -0.49 3.20
N TYR A 337 18.86 0.14 4.23
CA TYR A 337 17.49 0.64 4.29
C TYR A 337 17.37 1.71 5.40
N ILE A 338 16.32 2.50 5.34
CA ILE A 338 15.91 3.39 6.42
C ILE A 338 14.61 2.83 6.97
N SER A 339 14.59 2.50 8.27
CA SER A 339 13.35 2.09 8.92
C SER A 339 12.40 3.29 9.03
N LEU A 340 11.09 3.01 8.98
CA LEU A 340 10.09 4.07 9.17
C LEU A 340 10.22 4.70 10.54
N LYS A 341 10.48 3.87 11.57
CA LYS A 341 10.73 4.33 12.94
C LYS A 341 11.89 5.30 13.02
N ASP A 342 13.06 4.95 12.49
CA ASP A 342 14.26 5.80 12.57
C ASP A 342 14.03 7.13 11.85
N PHE A 343 13.31 7.11 10.72
CA PHE A 343 12.93 8.34 10.06
C PHE A 343 12.03 9.21 10.96
N LEU A 344 10.97 8.61 11.54
CA LEU A 344 9.99 9.32 12.37
C LEU A 344 10.53 9.76 13.75
N ASP A 345 11.61 9.18 14.21
CA ASP A 345 12.30 9.63 15.43
C ASP A 345 13.12 10.91 15.18
N ASN A 346 13.48 11.21 13.92
CA ASN A 346 14.33 12.33 13.55
C ASN A 346 13.61 13.43 12.76
N TYR A 347 12.54 13.08 12.01
CA TYR A 347 11.85 14.00 11.11
C TYR A 347 10.33 13.88 11.23
N PRO A 348 9.58 14.99 10.98
CA PRO A 348 8.12 14.96 10.93
C PRO A 348 7.60 14.01 9.84
N ALA A 349 6.51 13.27 10.15
CA ALA A 349 5.85 12.36 9.22
C ALA A 349 5.43 13.05 7.91
N ASP A 350 4.88 14.27 8.01
CA ASP A 350 4.41 15.02 6.84
C ASP A 350 5.52 15.36 5.83
N TYR A 351 6.77 15.49 6.27
CA TYR A 351 7.90 15.71 5.35
C TYR A 351 8.12 14.48 4.47
N LEU A 352 8.08 13.29 5.06
CA LEU A 352 8.22 12.04 4.30
C LEU A 352 7.00 11.81 3.40
N ARG A 353 5.79 12.01 3.91
CA ARG A 353 4.55 11.88 3.14
C ARG A 353 4.56 12.79 1.91
N PHE A 354 4.90 14.06 2.10
CA PHE A 354 5.01 15.04 1.02
C PHE A 354 6.02 14.61 -0.03
N TYR A 355 7.24 14.29 0.39
CA TYR A 355 8.32 13.91 -0.52
C TYR A 355 8.00 12.65 -1.32
N LEU A 356 7.58 11.58 -0.63
CA LEU A 356 7.24 10.33 -1.29
C LEU A 356 6.07 10.50 -2.26
N ALA A 357 5.02 11.24 -1.88
CA ALA A 357 3.89 11.51 -2.78
C ALA A 357 4.35 12.26 -4.04
N LEU A 358 5.29 13.18 -3.92
CA LEU A 358 5.80 13.99 -5.04
C LEU A 358 6.62 13.18 -6.04
N ILE A 359 7.40 12.20 -5.56
CA ILE A 359 8.28 11.38 -6.40
C ILE A 359 7.65 10.06 -6.88
N THR A 360 6.41 9.72 -6.44
CA THR A 360 5.77 8.43 -6.74
C THR A 360 4.78 8.54 -7.89
N PRO A 361 5.17 8.27 -9.15
CA PRO A 361 4.27 8.28 -10.29
C PRO A 361 3.36 7.05 -10.29
N TYR A 362 2.28 7.11 -11.07
CA TYR A 362 1.41 5.98 -11.35
C TYR A 362 2.01 5.12 -12.48
N SER A 363 3.09 4.43 -12.17
CA SER A 363 3.80 3.54 -13.11
C SER A 363 4.67 2.52 -12.36
N GLN A 364 5.17 1.52 -13.09
CA GLN A 364 6.08 0.49 -12.57
C GLN A 364 7.57 0.93 -12.52
N VAL A 365 7.86 2.17 -12.87
CA VAL A 365 9.23 2.71 -12.82
C VAL A 365 9.69 2.82 -11.38
N ASP A 366 10.92 2.38 -11.10
CA ASP A 366 11.50 2.47 -9.77
C ASP A 366 11.77 3.92 -9.37
N LEU A 367 11.55 4.21 -8.11
CA LEU A 367 11.73 5.51 -7.47
C LEU A 367 13.11 5.59 -6.83
N ASN A 368 13.57 6.78 -6.53
CA ASN A 368 14.80 6.95 -5.77
C ASN A 368 14.59 7.94 -4.62
N PHE A 369 14.84 7.49 -3.40
CA PHE A 369 14.98 8.39 -2.26
C PHE A 369 16.42 8.91 -2.25
N ASP A 370 16.56 10.22 -2.32
CA ASP A 370 17.82 10.92 -2.24
C ASP A 370 17.75 12.02 -1.17
N TRP A 371 18.73 12.09 -0.27
CA TRP A 371 18.70 13.02 0.85
C TRP A 371 18.80 14.49 0.43
N ASP A 372 19.59 14.78 -0.60
CA ASP A 372 19.75 16.16 -1.09
C ASP A 372 18.48 16.61 -1.81
N ASP A 373 17.87 15.74 -2.64
CA ASP A 373 16.58 16.01 -3.29
C ASP A 373 15.47 16.15 -2.24
N PHE A 374 15.45 15.29 -1.21
CA PHE A 374 14.52 15.40 -0.09
C PHE A 374 14.62 16.76 0.59
N ALA A 375 15.82 17.16 1.01
CA ALA A 375 16.04 18.43 1.67
C ALA A 375 15.67 19.63 0.77
N ALA A 376 16.04 19.57 -0.52
CA ALA A 376 15.72 20.62 -1.48
C ALA A 376 14.21 20.78 -1.66
N ARG A 377 13.46 19.69 -1.83
CA ARG A 377 12.01 19.75 -2.02
C ARG A 377 11.26 20.19 -0.78
N ILE A 378 11.65 19.71 0.41
CA ILE A 378 11.05 20.18 1.65
C ILE A 378 11.27 21.68 1.82
N ASN A 379 12.48 22.17 1.62
CA ASN A 379 12.78 23.59 1.82
C ASN A 379 12.12 24.48 0.74
N ASN A 380 12.20 24.11 -0.54
CA ASN A 380 11.76 24.98 -1.63
C ASN A 380 10.28 24.82 -1.95
N GLU A 381 9.74 23.61 -1.93
CA GLU A 381 8.37 23.35 -2.38
C GLU A 381 7.38 23.37 -1.21
N LEU A 382 7.71 22.73 -0.07
CA LEU A 382 6.82 22.74 1.08
C LEU A 382 6.96 24.02 1.91
N ILE A 383 8.15 24.36 2.35
CA ILE A 383 8.36 25.48 3.29
C ILE A 383 8.31 26.82 2.55
N ALA A 384 9.16 27.02 1.53
CA ALA A 384 9.27 28.32 0.85
C ALA A 384 8.10 28.63 -0.09
N ASN A 385 7.33 27.63 -0.54
CA ASN A 385 6.13 27.86 -1.35
C ASN A 385 4.87 27.79 -0.47
N VAL A 386 4.47 26.63 0.03
CA VAL A 386 3.21 26.44 0.79
C VAL A 386 3.28 27.17 2.12
N GLY A 387 4.30 26.90 2.93
CA GLY A 387 4.47 27.51 4.24
C GLY A 387 4.56 29.03 4.18
N ASN A 388 5.31 29.57 3.22
CA ASN A 388 5.47 31.02 3.02
C ASN A 388 4.12 31.68 2.68
N PHE A 389 3.34 31.11 1.75
CA PHE A 389 2.03 31.68 1.42
C PHE A 389 1.08 31.69 2.63
N VAL A 390 0.93 30.55 3.30
CA VAL A 390 0.08 30.43 4.50
C VAL A 390 0.51 31.44 5.56
N ASN A 391 1.81 31.50 5.87
CA ASN A 391 2.34 32.41 6.90
C ASN A 391 2.11 33.88 6.52
N ARG A 392 2.37 34.28 5.27
CA ARG A 392 2.15 35.68 4.82
C ARG A 392 0.69 36.10 4.92
N ALA A 393 -0.23 35.27 4.41
CA ALA A 393 -1.65 35.55 4.43
C ALA A 393 -2.20 35.67 5.87
N LEU A 394 -1.92 34.69 6.72
CA LEU A 394 -2.46 34.64 8.07
C LEU A 394 -1.80 35.66 9.00
N SER A 395 -0.45 35.83 8.97
CA SER A 395 0.22 36.82 9.80
C SER A 395 -0.14 38.26 9.42
N PHE A 396 -0.37 38.53 8.15
CA PHE A 396 -0.82 39.84 7.72
C PHE A 396 -2.26 40.12 8.19
N THR A 397 -3.17 39.13 8.07
CA THR A 397 -4.53 39.22 8.59
C THR A 397 -4.55 39.45 10.11
N GLN A 398 -3.73 38.70 10.83
CA GLN A 398 -3.60 38.87 12.28
C GLN A 398 -3.14 40.27 12.67
N THR A 399 -2.09 40.76 12.03
CA THR A 399 -1.42 42.00 12.47
C THR A 399 -2.10 43.28 11.95
N LYS A 400 -2.72 43.22 10.77
CA LYS A 400 -3.31 44.40 10.09
C LYS A 400 -4.83 44.45 10.13
N PHE A 401 -5.50 43.31 10.35
CA PHE A 401 -6.94 43.18 10.39
C PHE A 401 -7.44 42.56 11.71
N ASN A 402 -6.62 42.58 12.78
CA ASN A 402 -6.97 42.10 14.11
C ASN A 402 -7.57 40.69 14.09
N SER A 403 -6.96 39.77 13.32
CA SER A 403 -7.44 38.38 13.14
C SER A 403 -8.85 38.26 12.54
N THR A 404 -9.34 39.29 11.86
CA THR A 404 -10.66 39.29 11.22
C THR A 404 -10.49 39.32 9.71
N VAL A 405 -11.11 38.40 9.01
CA VAL A 405 -11.13 38.40 7.53
C VAL A 405 -12.06 39.53 7.06
N PRO A 406 -11.54 40.54 6.36
CA PRO A 406 -12.38 41.68 5.94
C PRO A 406 -13.33 41.29 4.81
N GLU A 407 -14.48 41.98 4.76
CA GLU A 407 -15.37 41.86 3.60
C GLU A 407 -14.68 42.38 2.33
N PRO A 408 -14.85 41.68 1.18
CA PRO A 408 -14.27 42.12 -0.07
C PRO A 408 -14.91 43.42 -0.54
N LYS A 409 -14.10 44.23 -1.22
CA LYS A 409 -14.56 45.45 -1.88
C LYS A 409 -14.62 45.23 -3.41
N GLN A 410 -14.24 46.23 -4.18
CA GLN A 410 -14.17 46.13 -5.63
C GLN A 410 -13.09 45.11 -6.07
N GLU A 411 -13.45 44.20 -6.98
CA GLU A 411 -12.54 43.23 -7.60
C GLU A 411 -12.00 43.78 -8.93
N ASP A 412 -10.71 43.59 -9.15
CA ASP A 412 -10.09 43.78 -10.46
C ASP A 412 -9.94 42.44 -11.22
N ASP A 413 -9.30 42.46 -12.38
CA ASP A 413 -9.16 41.28 -13.22
C ASP A 413 -8.20 40.25 -12.58
N VAL A 414 -7.24 40.69 -11.77
CA VAL A 414 -6.31 39.80 -11.05
C VAL A 414 -7.03 39.08 -9.91
N ASP A 415 -7.97 39.75 -9.24
CA ASP A 415 -8.83 39.17 -8.21
C ASP A 415 -9.73 38.06 -8.80
N LYS A 416 -10.40 38.39 -9.94
CA LYS A 416 -11.27 37.43 -10.65
C LYS A 416 -10.51 36.19 -11.15
N GLU A 417 -9.29 36.38 -11.67
CA GLU A 417 -8.41 35.28 -12.06
C GLU A 417 -8.09 34.36 -10.85
N SER A 418 -7.77 34.96 -9.70
CA SER A 418 -7.43 34.24 -8.48
C SER A 418 -8.66 33.52 -7.86
N ILE A 419 -9.84 34.14 -7.89
CA ILE A 419 -11.10 33.47 -7.48
C ILE A 419 -11.40 32.27 -8.39
N ASN A 420 -11.20 32.40 -9.70
CA ASN A 420 -11.40 31.30 -10.63
C ASN A 420 -10.37 30.16 -10.38
N GLU A 421 -9.14 30.50 -9.97
CA GLU A 421 -8.12 29.51 -9.60
C GLU A 421 -8.50 28.73 -8.34
N ILE A 422 -9.12 29.35 -7.32
CA ILE A 422 -9.68 28.66 -6.15
C ILE A 422 -10.74 27.64 -6.60
N SER A 423 -11.65 28.01 -7.49
CA SER A 423 -12.72 27.12 -7.94
C SER A 423 -12.23 25.97 -8.81
N LYS A 424 -11.17 26.14 -9.59
CA LYS A 424 -10.65 25.13 -10.52
C LYS A 424 -9.77 24.08 -9.83
N MET A 425 -8.95 24.51 -8.89
CA MET A 425 -7.90 23.67 -8.32
C MET A 425 -8.44 22.39 -7.67
N PRO A 426 -9.50 22.40 -6.84
CA PRO A 426 -10.01 21.16 -6.24
C PRO A 426 -10.55 20.19 -7.28
N VAL A 427 -11.22 20.69 -8.32
CA VAL A 427 -11.76 19.85 -9.41
C VAL A 427 -10.62 19.14 -10.15
N GLU A 428 -9.63 19.89 -10.63
CA GLU A 428 -8.50 19.33 -11.37
C GLU A 428 -7.65 18.37 -10.51
N THR A 429 -7.45 18.70 -9.24
CA THR A 429 -6.73 17.86 -8.30
C THR A 429 -7.51 16.57 -8.00
N GLY A 430 -8.81 16.68 -7.80
CA GLY A 430 -9.68 15.54 -7.56
C GLY A 430 -9.68 14.54 -8.73
N GLU A 431 -9.76 15.01 -9.96
CA GLU A 431 -9.69 14.15 -11.15
C GLU A 431 -8.34 13.42 -11.26
N LEU A 432 -7.24 14.09 -10.91
CA LEU A 432 -5.92 13.46 -10.89
C LEU A 432 -5.80 12.38 -9.79
N ILE A 433 -6.37 12.61 -8.59
CA ILE A 433 -6.37 11.59 -7.52
C ILE A 433 -7.23 10.38 -7.92
N LYS A 434 -8.42 10.59 -8.49
CA LYS A 434 -9.26 9.52 -9.03
C LYS A 434 -8.54 8.67 -10.07
N ALA A 435 -7.72 9.30 -10.90
CA ALA A 435 -6.87 8.64 -11.88
C ALA A 435 -5.60 7.98 -11.27
N ASN A 436 -5.46 7.96 -9.94
CA ASN A 436 -4.26 7.51 -9.21
C ASN A 436 -2.96 8.31 -9.52
N GLU A 437 -3.07 9.47 -10.16
CA GLU A 437 -1.95 10.36 -10.50
C GLU A 437 -1.64 11.33 -9.33
N ILE A 438 -1.47 10.76 -8.13
CA ILE A 438 -1.31 11.53 -6.88
C ILE A 438 -0.16 12.53 -6.93
N HIS A 439 0.96 12.19 -7.59
CA HIS A 439 2.11 13.08 -7.73
C HIS A 439 1.81 14.29 -8.64
N LYS A 440 0.97 14.11 -9.67
CA LYS A 440 0.52 15.23 -10.54
C LYS A 440 -0.47 16.11 -9.79
N ALA A 441 -1.34 15.50 -8.99
CA ALA A 441 -2.27 16.23 -8.13
C ALA A 441 -1.52 17.12 -7.12
N LEU A 442 -0.50 16.57 -6.43
CA LEU A 442 0.32 17.37 -5.53
C LEU A 442 1.05 18.51 -6.26
N LYS A 443 1.61 18.27 -7.46
CA LYS A 443 2.20 19.33 -8.29
C LYS A 443 1.19 20.41 -8.68
N ARG A 444 -0.08 20.04 -8.90
CA ARG A 444 -1.14 21.01 -9.17
C ARG A 444 -1.42 21.89 -7.94
N ILE A 445 -1.45 21.29 -6.74
CA ILE A 445 -1.59 22.02 -5.47
C ILE A 445 -0.42 22.99 -5.26
N LEU A 446 0.81 22.55 -5.55
CA LEU A 446 2.00 23.42 -5.43
C LEU A 446 1.97 24.62 -6.41
N LYS A 447 1.46 24.43 -7.63
CA LYS A 447 1.23 25.52 -8.58
C LYS A 447 0.20 26.52 -8.06
N PHE A 448 -0.87 26.04 -7.42
CA PHE A 448 -1.87 26.88 -6.79
C PHE A 448 -1.24 27.75 -5.68
N SER A 449 -0.45 27.16 -4.80
CA SER A 449 0.24 27.92 -3.75
C SER A 449 1.22 28.96 -4.35
N ALA A 450 1.95 28.61 -5.41
CA ALA A 450 2.84 29.53 -6.10
C ALA A 450 2.07 30.70 -6.75
N HIS A 451 0.90 30.43 -7.36
CA HIS A 451 0.01 31.49 -7.89
C HIS A 451 -0.37 32.49 -6.79
N PHE A 452 -0.75 32.01 -5.61
CA PHE A 452 -1.18 32.88 -4.51
C PHE A 452 0.01 33.62 -3.84
N ASN A 453 1.22 33.08 -3.85
CA ASN A 453 2.41 33.86 -3.50
C ASN A 453 2.62 35.03 -4.45
N GLN A 454 2.45 34.82 -5.78
CA GLN A 454 2.57 35.85 -6.81
C GLN A 454 1.40 36.86 -6.71
N TYR A 455 0.18 36.40 -6.51
CA TYR A 455 -1.01 37.22 -6.30
C TYR A 455 -0.80 38.17 -5.12
N PHE A 456 -0.41 37.67 -3.96
CA PHE A 456 -0.15 38.46 -2.76
C PHE A 456 0.97 39.49 -2.97
N GLN A 457 2.01 39.10 -3.74
CA GLN A 457 3.09 40.01 -4.09
C GLN A 457 2.63 41.12 -5.07
N LYS A 458 1.81 40.77 -6.07
CA LYS A 458 1.30 41.70 -7.08
C LYS A 458 0.31 42.71 -6.51
N LYS A 459 -0.50 42.31 -5.53
CA LYS A 459 -1.49 43.16 -4.86
C LYS A 459 -0.87 44.08 -3.80
N GLU A 460 0.33 43.81 -3.33
CA GLU A 460 1.10 44.61 -2.36
C GLU A 460 0.22 45.14 -1.19
N PRO A 461 -0.49 44.26 -0.43
CA PRO A 461 -1.45 44.70 0.59
C PRO A 461 -0.83 45.58 1.68
N TRP A 462 0.49 45.52 1.84
CA TRP A 462 1.25 46.35 2.77
C TRP A 462 1.37 47.82 2.32
N ALA A 463 1.26 48.11 1.01
CA ALA A 463 1.38 49.47 0.48
C ALA A 463 0.09 50.29 0.73
N ASN A 464 -1.08 49.64 0.74
CA ASN A 464 -2.38 50.27 1.02
C ASN A 464 -3.29 49.32 1.81
N ILE A 465 -3.27 49.43 3.13
CA ILE A 465 -4.04 48.54 4.03
C ILE A 465 -5.55 48.73 3.86
N GLU A 466 -6.04 49.96 3.66
CA GLU A 466 -7.47 50.25 3.48
C GLU A 466 -8.03 49.67 2.17
N GLY A 467 -7.17 49.52 1.15
CA GLY A 467 -7.47 48.90 -0.15
C GLY A 467 -7.25 47.40 -0.18
N ALA A 468 -6.66 46.79 0.85
CA ALA A 468 -6.23 45.39 0.86
C ALA A 468 -7.35 44.38 1.14
N ASN A 469 -8.57 44.82 1.46
CA ASN A 469 -9.68 43.94 1.89
C ASN A 469 -9.89 42.74 0.96
N THR A 470 -10.07 43.00 -0.35
CA THR A 470 -10.33 41.96 -1.36
C THR A 470 -9.15 40.98 -1.44
N CYS A 471 -7.92 41.48 -1.45
CA CYS A 471 -6.72 40.66 -1.48
C CYS A 471 -6.65 39.70 -0.28
N ILE A 472 -6.93 40.21 0.93
CA ILE A 472 -6.86 39.41 2.15
C ILE A 472 -8.01 38.42 2.19
N HIS A 473 -9.24 38.81 1.82
CA HIS A 473 -10.39 37.93 1.73
C HIS A 473 -10.08 36.73 0.83
N ILE A 474 -9.61 36.97 -0.38
CA ILE A 474 -9.27 35.93 -1.36
C ILE A 474 -8.11 35.06 -0.85
N SER A 475 -7.06 35.67 -0.29
CA SER A 475 -5.87 34.93 0.20
C SER A 475 -6.23 33.97 1.35
N VAL A 476 -7.06 34.41 2.31
CA VAL A 476 -7.48 33.54 3.44
C VAL A 476 -8.38 32.39 2.94
N ASN A 477 -9.28 32.64 1.99
CA ASN A 477 -10.05 31.57 1.35
C ASN A 477 -9.16 30.59 0.59
N ALA A 478 -8.11 31.06 -0.08
CA ALA A 478 -7.12 30.18 -0.72
C ALA A 478 -6.35 29.33 0.30
N VAL A 479 -6.02 29.87 1.48
CA VAL A 479 -5.41 29.10 2.59
C VAL A 479 -6.37 28.01 3.08
N ARG A 480 -7.67 28.32 3.20
CA ARG A 480 -8.70 27.33 3.56
C ARG A 480 -8.74 26.18 2.54
N SER A 481 -8.79 26.53 1.25
CA SER A 481 -8.76 25.54 0.16
C SER A 481 -7.50 24.67 0.22
N LEU A 482 -6.32 25.29 0.46
CA LEU A 482 -5.07 24.54 0.65
C LEU A 482 -5.13 23.57 1.81
N ALA A 483 -5.70 23.95 2.95
CA ALA A 483 -5.82 23.05 4.09
C ALA A 483 -6.59 21.77 3.74
N ILE A 484 -7.74 21.91 3.03
CA ILE A 484 -8.56 20.77 2.62
C ILE A 484 -7.83 19.88 1.61
N VAL A 485 -7.26 20.46 0.55
CA VAL A 485 -6.64 19.63 -0.51
C VAL A 485 -5.28 19.04 -0.11
N LEU A 486 -4.61 19.60 0.89
CA LEU A 486 -3.37 19.06 1.47
C LEU A 486 -3.62 17.98 2.53
N GLU A 487 -4.85 17.86 3.06
CA GLU A 487 -5.19 16.87 4.08
C GLU A 487 -4.78 15.43 3.68
N PRO A 488 -5.04 14.94 2.46
CA PRO A 488 -4.62 13.60 2.07
C PRO A 488 -3.10 13.40 2.08
N TYR A 489 -2.34 14.44 1.84
CA TYR A 489 -0.88 14.39 1.68
C TYR A 489 -0.12 14.61 2.99
N ILE A 490 -0.48 15.67 3.72
CA ILE A 490 0.19 16.13 4.95
C ILE A 490 -0.84 16.43 6.04
N PRO A 491 -1.54 15.40 6.54
CA PRO A 491 -2.70 15.55 7.41
C PRO A 491 -2.44 16.34 8.68
N LEU A 492 -1.25 16.16 9.29
CA LEU A 492 -0.90 16.86 10.54
C LEU A 492 -0.67 18.37 10.31
N SER A 493 -0.06 18.74 9.19
CA SER A 493 0.16 20.14 8.81
C SER A 493 -1.13 20.79 8.34
N ALA A 494 -1.96 20.08 7.58
CA ALA A 494 -3.27 20.54 7.14
C ALA A 494 -4.19 20.88 8.32
N GLU A 495 -4.22 20.01 9.35
CA GLU A 495 -4.99 20.25 10.58
C GLU A 495 -4.48 21.49 11.35
N LYS A 496 -3.15 21.71 11.40
CA LYS A 496 -2.59 22.93 12.00
C LYS A 496 -3.01 24.19 11.24
N ILE A 497 -3.03 24.15 9.90
CA ILE A 497 -3.49 25.27 9.08
C ILE A 497 -4.97 25.55 9.36
N TRP A 498 -5.79 24.49 9.44
CA TRP A 498 -7.22 24.60 9.76
C TRP A 498 -7.49 25.29 11.09
N HIS A 499 -6.76 24.89 12.13
CA HIS A 499 -6.83 25.54 13.45
C HIS A 499 -6.34 26.98 13.45
N GLN A 500 -5.30 27.32 12.67
CA GLN A 500 -4.85 28.72 12.52
C GLN A 500 -5.88 29.62 11.85
N LEU A 501 -6.77 29.06 11.02
CA LEU A 501 -7.89 29.76 10.43
C LEU A 501 -9.06 29.97 11.43
N SER A 502 -8.96 29.40 12.64
CA SER A 502 -10.04 29.42 13.66
C SER A 502 -11.37 28.88 13.15
N LEU A 503 -11.32 27.88 12.27
CA LEU A 503 -12.50 27.20 11.74
C LEU A 503 -12.92 26.05 12.68
N ASP A 504 -14.23 25.83 12.79
CA ASP A 504 -14.81 24.78 13.62
C ASP A 504 -14.53 23.37 13.05
N GLY A 505 -14.46 22.40 13.96
CA GLY A 505 -14.24 20.99 13.63
C GLY A 505 -12.82 20.69 13.15
N SER A 506 -12.64 19.56 12.48
CA SER A 506 -11.36 19.09 11.96
C SER A 506 -11.33 19.17 10.42
N VAL A 507 -10.15 19.42 9.83
CA VAL A 507 -9.97 19.37 8.37
C VAL A 507 -10.24 17.96 7.83
N HIS A 508 -10.04 16.92 8.63
CA HIS A 508 -10.28 15.53 8.26
C HIS A 508 -11.76 15.19 7.99
N GLU A 509 -12.68 16.02 8.48
CA GLU A 509 -14.13 15.85 8.37
C GLU A 509 -14.77 16.81 7.35
N GLN A 510 -13.94 17.60 6.67
CA GLN A 510 -14.44 18.57 5.71
C GLN A 510 -14.87 17.90 4.39
N ASN A 511 -15.63 18.62 3.59
CA ASN A 511 -16.02 18.20 2.25
C ASN A 511 -15.04 18.78 1.23
N TRP A 512 -14.59 17.94 0.29
CA TRP A 512 -13.71 18.34 -0.82
C TRP A 512 -14.28 19.49 -1.65
N ASP A 513 -15.61 19.52 -1.82
CA ASP A 513 -16.31 20.58 -2.59
C ASP A 513 -16.26 21.96 -1.89
N LEU A 514 -15.79 22.01 -0.63
CA LEU A 514 -15.57 23.27 0.10
C LEU A 514 -14.17 23.86 -0.11
N ALA A 515 -13.29 23.14 -0.79
CA ALA A 515 -11.93 23.59 -1.07
C ALA A 515 -11.86 24.66 -2.25
#